data_100353e933ac98cf95d43eb64b885c15
#
_entry.id   100353e933ac98cf95d43eb64b885c15
#
_cell.length_a   1.000
_cell.length_b   1.000
_cell.length_c   1.000
_cell.angle_alpha   90.00
_cell.angle_beta   90.00
_cell.angle_gamma   90.00
#
_symmetry.space_group_name_H-M   'P 1'
#
loop_
_entity.id
_entity.type
_entity.pdbx_description
1 polymer ?
#
loop_
_entity_poly.entity_id
_entity_poly.type
_entity_poly.pdbx_seq_one_letter_code
_entity_poly.pdbx_strand_id
1 'polypeptide(L)'
;RLGVAEITGTFSALLAGPLAGKEVILTVSPVRHLGDGLEGNSVSKATLRLAAEELAAAHAAVHYFPAYEVLNDDLRDYRFYADDLVHPSAQAIQYVWEKFIPAVLSDEARRLLPDVRHIVVAAAHRPRTPRSEAYREFCRRRIGEIAALPQVDFQAEEEYFRRCIEINS
;
A
#
# COMPACT_ATOMS: atom_id res chain seq x y z
N ARG A 1 14.78 20.60 -9.50
CA ARG A 1 13.36 20.18 -9.51
C ARG A 1 12.93 19.98 -10.96
N LEU A 2 12.25 18.86 -11.25
CA LEU A 2 11.66 18.59 -12.57
C LEU A 2 10.39 19.41 -12.77
N GLY A 3 10.16 19.84 -14.01
CA GLY A 3 8.89 20.46 -14.44
C GLY A 3 7.85 19.41 -14.83
N VAL A 4 6.59 19.85 -15.00
CA VAL A 4 5.47 18.98 -15.38
C VAL A 4 5.78 18.24 -16.68
N ALA A 5 6.24 18.94 -17.73
CA ALA A 5 6.56 18.35 -19.03
C ALA A 5 7.67 17.29 -18.98
N GLU A 6 8.67 17.46 -18.11
CA GLU A 6 9.74 16.45 -17.94
C GLU A 6 9.20 15.19 -17.27
N ILE A 7 8.33 15.37 -16.28
CA ILE A 7 7.69 14.24 -15.57
C ILE A 7 6.76 13.49 -16.53
N THR A 8 5.86 14.17 -17.21
CA THR A 8 4.90 13.57 -18.12
C THR A 8 5.59 12.89 -19.29
N GLY A 9 6.64 13.50 -19.86
CA GLY A 9 7.45 12.89 -20.92
C GLY A 9 8.14 11.59 -20.47
N THR A 10 8.72 11.60 -19.28
CA THR A 10 9.37 10.40 -18.70
C THR A 10 8.35 9.28 -18.46
N PHE A 11 7.22 9.59 -17.83
CA PHE A 11 6.18 8.59 -17.59
C PHE A 11 5.53 8.07 -18.88
N SER A 12 5.29 8.91 -19.87
CA SER A 12 4.77 8.48 -21.17
C SER A 12 5.72 7.49 -21.86
N ALA A 13 7.04 7.70 -21.76
CA ALA A 13 8.01 6.74 -22.27
C ALA A 13 7.97 5.39 -21.49
N LEU A 14 7.78 5.42 -20.17
CA LEU A 14 7.61 4.21 -19.36
C LEU A 14 6.33 3.46 -19.75
N LEU A 15 5.22 4.17 -19.96
CA LEU A 15 3.92 3.61 -20.37
C LEU A 15 3.99 2.99 -21.77
N ALA A 16 4.77 3.55 -22.67
CA ALA A 16 4.99 2.98 -24.00
C ALA A 16 5.99 1.81 -24.03
N GLY A 17 6.77 1.63 -22.96
CA GLY A 17 7.81 0.61 -22.82
C GLY A 17 7.54 -0.38 -21.69
N PRO A 18 8.26 -0.30 -20.55
CA PRO A 18 8.18 -1.30 -19.47
C PRO A 18 6.79 -1.49 -18.86
N LEU A 19 5.94 -0.45 -18.92
CA LEU A 19 4.58 -0.47 -18.37
C LEU A 19 3.51 -0.68 -19.47
N ALA A 20 3.89 -1.00 -20.70
CA ALA A 20 2.95 -1.24 -21.78
C ALA A 20 1.95 -2.36 -21.44
N GLY A 21 0.66 -2.08 -21.63
CA GLY A 21 -0.44 -3.00 -21.31
C GLY A 21 -0.72 -3.19 -19.82
N LYS A 22 -0.16 -2.33 -18.93
CA LYS A 22 -0.46 -2.31 -17.50
C LYS A 22 -1.45 -1.21 -17.17
N GLU A 23 -2.38 -1.52 -16.27
CA GLU A 23 -3.13 -0.48 -15.55
C GLU A 23 -2.22 0.17 -14.51
N VAL A 24 -2.14 1.48 -14.50
CA VAL A 24 -1.24 2.25 -13.64
C VAL A 24 -2.04 3.17 -12.73
N ILE A 25 -1.83 3.06 -11.44
CA ILE A 25 -2.44 3.95 -10.45
C ILE A 25 -1.37 4.90 -9.96
N LEU A 26 -1.55 6.18 -10.24
CA LEU A 26 -0.71 7.26 -9.74
C LEU A 26 -1.31 7.83 -8.47
N THR A 27 -0.45 8.23 -7.55
CA THR A 27 -0.84 8.98 -6.37
C THR A 27 0.26 9.97 -5.99
N VAL A 28 -0.11 11.11 -5.41
CA VAL A 28 0.84 12.02 -4.79
C VAL A 28 0.91 11.68 -3.30
N SER A 29 2.13 11.40 -2.83
CA SER A 29 2.32 11.06 -1.41
C SER A 29 1.95 12.24 -0.50
N PRO A 30 1.20 12.02 0.59
CA PRO A 30 0.93 13.04 1.60
C PRO A 30 2.13 13.33 2.53
N VAL A 31 3.17 12.49 2.52
CA VAL A 31 4.40 12.73 3.30
C VAL A 31 5.02 14.07 2.90
N ARG A 32 5.36 14.91 3.87
CA ARG A 32 5.96 16.22 3.64
C ARG A 32 7.43 16.09 3.30
N HIS A 33 7.89 16.84 2.29
CA HIS A 33 9.30 16.97 1.97
C HIS A 33 9.84 18.24 2.61
N LEU A 34 10.51 18.10 3.76
CA LEU A 34 11.00 19.24 4.53
C LEU A 34 12.31 19.83 4.02
N GLY A 35 13.07 19.10 3.20
CA GLY A 35 14.37 19.52 2.71
C GLY A 35 14.35 20.82 1.92
N ASP A 36 13.26 21.11 1.21
CA ASP A 36 13.06 22.33 0.42
C ASP A 36 12.20 23.39 1.15
N GLY A 37 11.90 23.19 2.42
CA GLY A 37 10.99 24.04 3.19
C GLY A 37 9.52 23.88 2.80
N LEU A 38 8.63 24.61 3.48
CA LEU A 38 7.15 24.51 3.28
C LEU A 38 6.75 24.97 1.87
N GLU A 39 7.33 26.06 1.40
CA GLU A 39 7.07 26.59 0.07
C GLU A 39 7.52 25.61 -1.02
N GLY A 40 8.75 25.11 -0.92
CA GLY A 40 9.29 24.13 -1.84
C GLY A 40 8.50 22.82 -1.86
N ASN A 41 8.05 22.34 -0.70
CA ASN A 41 7.14 21.19 -0.62
C ASN A 41 5.82 21.46 -1.35
N SER A 42 5.21 22.63 -1.14
CA SER A 42 3.93 23.00 -1.80
C SER A 42 4.07 23.01 -3.32
N VAL A 43 5.10 23.67 -3.86
CA VAL A 43 5.37 23.69 -5.31
C VAL A 43 5.64 22.29 -5.85
N SER A 44 6.40 21.46 -5.12
CA SER A 44 6.66 20.06 -5.51
C SER A 44 5.38 19.25 -5.61
N LYS A 45 4.49 19.34 -4.62
CA LYS A 45 3.20 18.63 -4.63
C LYS A 45 2.30 19.10 -5.77
N ALA A 46 2.22 20.42 -6.01
CA ALA A 46 1.46 21.00 -7.11
C ALA A 46 1.98 20.49 -8.48
N THR A 47 3.31 20.46 -8.67
CA THR A 47 3.93 19.94 -9.90
C THR A 47 3.57 18.46 -10.13
N LEU A 48 3.69 17.62 -9.09
CA LEU A 48 3.34 16.20 -9.18
C LEU A 48 1.85 16.00 -9.45
N ARG A 49 0.98 16.80 -8.82
CA ARG A 49 -0.46 16.70 -9.04
C ARG A 49 -0.86 17.08 -10.47
N LEU A 50 -0.28 18.15 -11.01
CA LEU A 50 -0.51 18.53 -12.41
C LEU A 50 0.00 17.47 -13.38
N ALA A 51 1.19 16.92 -13.14
CA ALA A 51 1.73 15.85 -13.98
C ALA A 51 0.84 14.59 -13.94
N ALA A 52 0.35 14.21 -12.77
CA ALA A 52 -0.57 13.07 -12.63
C ALA A 52 -1.90 13.31 -13.35
N GLU A 53 -2.43 14.54 -13.32
CA GLU A 53 -3.63 14.93 -14.08
C GLU A 53 -3.42 14.80 -15.58
N GLU A 54 -2.35 15.37 -16.11
CA GLU A 54 -2.03 15.31 -17.54
C GLU A 54 -1.85 13.85 -18.01
N LEU A 55 -1.16 13.03 -17.21
CA LEU A 55 -0.95 11.61 -17.54
C LEU A 55 -2.28 10.83 -17.54
N ALA A 56 -3.13 11.03 -16.54
CA ALA A 56 -4.43 10.37 -16.47
C ALA A 56 -5.38 10.82 -17.61
N ALA A 57 -5.30 12.09 -18.01
CA ALA A 57 -6.08 12.60 -19.15
C ALA A 57 -5.56 12.08 -20.50
N ALA A 58 -4.24 11.87 -20.64
CA ALA A 58 -3.62 11.44 -21.89
C ALA A 58 -3.63 9.92 -22.12
N HIS A 59 -3.71 9.11 -21.06
CA HIS A 59 -3.57 7.65 -21.10
C HIS A 59 -4.73 6.95 -20.40
N ALA A 60 -5.57 6.25 -21.12
CA ALA A 60 -6.77 5.56 -20.57
C ALA A 60 -6.42 4.50 -19.50
N ALA A 61 -5.22 3.91 -19.55
CA ALA A 61 -4.73 2.94 -18.56
C ALA A 61 -4.09 3.59 -17.32
N VAL A 62 -4.15 4.93 -17.20
CA VAL A 62 -3.60 5.65 -16.05
C VAL A 62 -4.72 6.25 -15.22
N HIS A 63 -4.73 5.93 -13.94
CA HIS A 63 -5.72 6.37 -12.97
C HIS A 63 -5.05 7.15 -11.85
N TYR A 64 -5.74 8.13 -11.28
CA TYR A 64 -5.24 8.87 -10.13
C TYR A 64 -6.02 8.50 -8.87
N PHE A 65 -5.30 8.13 -7.80
CA PHE A 65 -5.87 7.97 -6.47
C PHE A 65 -5.42 9.13 -5.57
N PRO A 66 -6.36 9.89 -4.96
CA PRO A 66 -6.08 11.16 -4.31
C PRO A 66 -5.59 11.01 -2.86
N ALA A 67 -4.50 10.25 -2.61
CA ALA A 67 -3.98 10.05 -1.25
C ALA A 67 -3.52 11.35 -0.59
N TYR A 68 -2.98 12.29 -1.36
CA TYR A 68 -2.57 13.60 -0.87
C TYR A 68 -3.78 14.41 -0.41
N GLU A 69 -4.82 14.47 -1.21
CA GLU A 69 -6.04 15.21 -0.93
C GLU A 69 -6.82 14.59 0.24
N VAL A 70 -6.86 13.26 0.36
CA VAL A 70 -7.49 12.59 1.50
C VAL A 70 -6.87 13.05 2.82
N LEU A 71 -5.53 13.16 2.91
CA LEU A 71 -4.89 13.64 4.13
C LEU A 71 -5.07 15.15 4.34
N ASN A 72 -4.91 15.96 3.29
CA ASN A 72 -4.83 17.41 3.43
C ASN A 72 -6.19 18.10 3.39
N ASP A 73 -7.18 17.51 2.72
CA ASP A 73 -8.50 18.14 2.52
C ASP A 73 -9.62 17.42 3.29
N ASP A 74 -9.62 16.08 3.31
CA ASP A 74 -10.64 15.30 4.02
C ASP A 74 -10.32 15.21 5.53
N LEU A 75 -9.10 14.82 5.90
CA LEU A 75 -8.68 14.70 7.32
C LEU A 75 -8.28 16.05 7.95
N ARG A 76 -7.50 16.87 7.28
CA ARG A 76 -7.16 18.28 7.58
C ARG A 76 -6.64 18.62 8.98
N ASP A 77 -6.17 17.68 9.79
CA ASP A 77 -5.81 17.94 11.18
C ASP A 77 -4.42 17.35 11.50
N TYR A 78 -3.65 18.02 12.34
CA TYR A 78 -2.32 17.56 12.77
C TYR A 78 -2.33 16.23 13.50
N ARG A 79 -3.43 15.83 14.15
CA ARG A 79 -3.57 14.50 14.79
C ARG A 79 -3.43 13.33 13.81
N PHE A 80 -3.58 13.61 12.51
CA PHE A 80 -3.40 12.62 11.44
C PHE A 80 -1.97 12.53 10.92
N TYR A 81 -1.05 13.29 11.52
CA TYR A 81 0.40 13.13 11.36
C TYR A 81 0.99 12.37 12.55
N ALA A 82 2.11 11.70 12.32
CA ALA A 82 2.95 11.13 13.38
C ALA A 82 3.63 12.26 14.20
N ASP A 83 4.32 11.91 15.27
CA ASP A 83 4.99 12.87 16.16
C ASP A 83 6.01 13.77 15.44
N ASP A 84 6.55 13.30 14.30
CA ASP A 84 7.46 14.07 13.47
C ASP A 84 6.78 15.16 12.60
N LEU A 85 5.47 15.19 12.55
CA LEU A 85 4.63 16.09 11.74
C LEU A 85 4.93 16.02 10.22
N VAL A 86 5.58 14.95 9.78
CA VAL A 86 6.00 14.69 8.40
C VAL A 86 5.24 13.52 7.80
N HIS A 87 5.22 12.40 8.51
CA HIS A 87 4.58 11.17 8.07
C HIS A 87 3.12 11.10 8.55
N PRO A 88 2.21 10.51 7.77
CA PRO A 88 0.87 10.22 8.24
C PRO A 88 0.89 9.30 9.47
N SER A 89 -0.02 9.53 10.42
CA SER A 89 -0.23 8.63 11.54
C SER A 89 -0.80 7.28 11.09
N ALA A 90 -0.70 6.25 11.93
CA ALA A 90 -1.30 4.94 11.65
C ALA A 90 -2.81 5.04 11.37
N GLN A 91 -3.52 5.94 12.06
CA GLN A 91 -4.94 6.20 11.83
C GLN A 91 -5.19 6.80 10.43
N ALA A 92 -4.36 7.74 9.99
CA ALA A 92 -4.46 8.33 8.66
C ALA A 92 -4.16 7.30 7.57
N ILE A 93 -3.13 6.47 7.75
CA ILE A 93 -2.79 5.39 6.82
C ILE A 93 -3.99 4.43 6.67
N GLN A 94 -4.61 4.03 7.79
CA GLN A 94 -5.79 3.17 7.76
C GLN A 94 -6.96 3.83 7.03
N TYR A 95 -7.21 5.11 7.25
CA TYR A 95 -8.29 5.86 6.59
C TYR A 95 -8.06 5.96 5.07
N VAL A 96 -6.83 6.30 4.64
CA VAL A 96 -6.45 6.33 3.21
C VAL A 96 -6.63 4.94 2.59
N TRP A 97 -6.23 3.88 3.28
CA TRP A 97 -6.41 2.49 2.84
C TRP A 97 -7.88 2.11 2.66
N GLU A 98 -8.75 2.51 3.59
CA GLU A 98 -10.20 2.28 3.49
C GLU A 98 -10.86 2.99 2.30
N LYS A 99 -10.32 4.15 1.88
CA LYS A 99 -10.73 4.84 0.64
C LYS A 99 -10.14 4.18 -0.62
N PHE A 100 -8.92 3.66 -0.52
CA PHE A 100 -8.23 3.00 -1.64
C PHE A 100 -8.93 1.69 -2.04
N ILE A 101 -9.31 0.86 -1.07
CA ILE A 101 -9.94 -0.44 -1.32
C ILE A 101 -11.11 -0.34 -2.32
N PRO A 102 -12.17 0.43 -2.09
CA PRO A 102 -13.31 0.49 -3.01
C PRO A 102 -13.00 1.20 -4.32
N ALA A 103 -11.98 2.07 -4.36
CA ALA A 103 -11.60 2.79 -5.55
C ALA A 103 -10.79 1.94 -6.55
N VAL A 104 -10.06 0.94 -6.05
CA VAL A 104 -9.03 0.23 -6.83
C VAL A 104 -9.27 -1.26 -6.93
N LEU A 105 -9.75 -1.89 -5.85
CA LEU A 105 -9.88 -3.34 -5.82
C LEU A 105 -11.24 -3.81 -6.34
N SER A 106 -11.22 -4.89 -7.13
CA SER A 106 -12.44 -5.58 -7.56
C SER A 106 -13.23 -6.15 -6.37
N ASP A 107 -14.51 -6.43 -6.56
CA ASP A 107 -15.35 -7.09 -5.55
C ASP A 107 -14.79 -8.44 -5.12
N GLU A 108 -14.17 -9.17 -6.03
CA GLU A 108 -13.51 -10.44 -5.74
C GLU A 108 -12.29 -10.24 -4.83
N ALA A 109 -11.39 -9.32 -5.17
CA ALA A 109 -10.24 -8.99 -4.36
C ALA A 109 -10.65 -8.48 -2.97
N ARG A 110 -11.70 -7.65 -2.89
CA ARG A 110 -12.23 -7.15 -1.60
C ARG A 110 -12.75 -8.27 -0.69
N ARG A 111 -13.35 -9.31 -1.25
CA ARG A 111 -13.82 -10.48 -0.48
C ARG A 111 -12.69 -11.30 0.11
N LEU A 112 -11.51 -11.30 -0.51
CA LEU A 112 -10.32 -12.02 -0.02
C LEU A 112 -9.56 -11.26 1.09
N LEU A 113 -9.72 -9.94 1.18
CA LEU A 113 -8.95 -9.10 2.13
C LEU A 113 -9.03 -9.55 3.60
N PRO A 114 -10.20 -9.96 4.15
CA PRO A 114 -10.26 -10.42 5.54
C PRO A 114 -9.39 -11.66 5.77
N ASP A 115 -9.42 -12.62 4.86
CA ASP A 115 -8.66 -13.87 4.96
C ASP A 115 -7.16 -13.61 4.78
N VAL A 116 -6.78 -12.79 3.80
CA VAL A 116 -5.39 -12.34 3.60
C VAL A 116 -4.87 -11.66 4.86
N ARG A 117 -5.62 -10.69 5.39
CA ARG A 117 -5.24 -10.00 6.62
C ARG A 117 -5.10 -10.94 7.81
N HIS A 118 -5.99 -11.91 7.94
CA HIS A 118 -5.96 -12.90 9.01
C HIS A 118 -4.66 -13.71 8.99
N ILE A 119 -4.23 -14.18 7.83
CA ILE A 119 -2.99 -14.96 7.65
C ILE A 119 -1.76 -14.10 7.88
N VAL A 120 -1.69 -12.90 7.29
CA VAL A 120 -0.54 -11.98 7.43
C VAL A 120 -0.36 -11.53 8.89
N VAL A 121 -1.46 -11.17 9.58
CA VAL A 121 -1.40 -10.81 11.02
C VAL A 121 -0.98 -12.00 11.86
N ALA A 122 -1.43 -13.21 11.54
CA ALA A 122 -1.02 -14.42 12.23
C ALA A 122 0.48 -14.72 12.06
N ALA A 123 1.04 -14.50 10.87
CA ALA A 123 2.47 -14.65 10.60
C ALA A 123 3.32 -13.58 11.30
N ALA A 124 2.81 -12.36 11.45
CA ALA A 124 3.48 -11.28 12.18
C ALA A 124 3.40 -11.44 13.71
N HIS A 125 2.52 -12.31 14.21
CA HIS A 125 2.34 -12.53 15.64
C HIS A 125 3.55 -13.22 16.27
N ARG A 126 4.08 -12.65 17.38
CA ARG A 126 5.14 -13.25 18.17
C ARG A 126 4.55 -13.98 19.38
N PRO A 127 4.54 -15.32 19.40
CA PRO A 127 3.96 -16.09 20.50
C PRO A 127 4.81 -15.97 21.76
N ARG A 128 4.16 -15.96 22.92
CA ARG A 128 4.86 -16.02 24.24
C ARG A 128 5.54 -17.37 24.48
N THR A 129 4.96 -18.44 23.95
CA THR A 129 5.44 -19.82 24.08
C THR A 129 5.61 -20.47 22.71
N PRO A 130 6.66 -20.10 21.96
CA PRO A 130 6.84 -20.54 20.57
C PRO A 130 7.02 -22.06 20.43
N ARG A 131 7.47 -22.76 21.50
CA ARG A 131 7.71 -24.21 21.49
C ARG A 131 6.53 -25.05 22.02
N SER A 132 5.37 -24.45 22.24
CA SER A 132 4.19 -25.19 22.73
C SER A 132 3.51 -25.98 21.62
N GLU A 133 2.90 -27.13 21.96
CA GLU A 133 2.07 -27.89 21.04
C GLU A 133 0.90 -27.05 20.52
N ALA A 134 0.31 -26.21 21.37
CA ALA A 134 -0.75 -25.28 20.99
C ALA A 134 -0.32 -24.33 19.87
N TYR A 135 0.94 -23.87 19.87
CA TYR A 135 1.46 -23.02 18.80
C TYR A 135 1.74 -23.80 17.51
N ARG A 136 2.23 -25.04 17.61
CA ARG A 136 2.36 -25.94 16.46
C ARG A 136 1.02 -26.17 15.78
N GLU A 137 0.00 -26.46 16.57
CA GLU A 137 -1.37 -26.67 16.07
C GLU A 137 -1.95 -25.39 15.43
N PHE A 138 -1.68 -24.23 16.02
CA PHE A 138 -2.00 -22.94 15.40
C PHE A 138 -1.34 -22.80 14.02
N CYS A 139 -0.04 -23.11 13.88
CA CYS A 139 0.68 -23.04 12.62
C CYS A 139 0.10 -24.01 11.58
N ARG A 140 -0.21 -25.26 11.98
CA ARG A 140 -0.85 -26.25 11.08
C ARG A 140 -2.18 -25.74 10.54
N ARG A 141 -3.02 -25.13 11.39
CA ARG A 141 -4.29 -24.54 10.94
C ARG A 141 -4.07 -23.41 9.94
N ARG A 142 -3.08 -22.52 10.15
CA ARG A 142 -2.77 -21.44 9.20
C ARG A 142 -2.35 -21.99 7.84
N ILE A 143 -1.53 -23.04 7.80
CA ILE A 143 -1.16 -23.73 6.56
C ILE A 143 -2.39 -24.31 5.85
N GLY A 144 -3.33 -24.91 6.60
CA GLY A 144 -4.60 -25.38 6.03
C GLY A 144 -5.47 -24.28 5.44
N GLU A 145 -5.51 -23.10 6.09
CA GLU A 145 -6.22 -21.93 5.56
C GLU A 145 -5.57 -21.34 4.32
N ILE A 146 -4.24 -21.30 4.28
CA ILE A 146 -3.48 -20.92 3.08
C ILE A 146 -3.82 -21.84 1.91
N ALA A 147 -3.85 -23.16 2.13
CA ALA A 147 -4.20 -24.13 1.10
C ALA A 147 -5.63 -23.96 0.53
N ALA A 148 -6.53 -23.36 1.29
CA ALA A 148 -7.89 -23.03 0.84
C ALA A 148 -7.98 -21.77 -0.02
N LEU A 149 -6.89 -21.02 -0.17
CA LEU A 149 -6.80 -19.74 -0.91
C LEU A 149 -5.75 -19.82 -2.05
N PRO A 150 -5.87 -20.75 -3.00
CA PRO A 150 -4.84 -21.02 -4.01
C PRO A 150 -4.63 -19.84 -4.99
N GLN A 151 -5.54 -18.85 -5.01
CA GLN A 151 -5.47 -17.66 -5.84
C GLN A 151 -4.61 -16.55 -5.23
N VAL A 152 -4.12 -16.72 -3.98
CA VAL A 152 -3.27 -15.74 -3.29
C VAL A 152 -1.89 -16.37 -3.04
N ASP A 153 -0.83 -15.64 -3.33
CA ASP A 153 0.52 -16.07 -3.00
C ASP A 153 0.83 -15.79 -1.53
N PHE A 154 0.94 -16.87 -0.74
CA PHE A 154 1.31 -16.85 0.67
C PHE A 154 2.64 -17.60 0.92
N GLN A 155 3.51 -17.70 -0.09
CA GLN A 155 4.76 -18.47 0.04
C GLN A 155 5.55 -18.08 1.29
N ALA A 156 5.70 -16.79 1.55
CA ALA A 156 6.47 -16.30 2.70
C ALA A 156 5.85 -16.66 4.05
N GLU A 157 4.52 -16.55 4.18
CA GLU A 157 3.78 -16.90 5.39
C GLU A 157 3.75 -18.41 5.59
N GLU A 158 3.57 -19.19 4.54
CA GLU A 158 3.59 -20.65 4.61
C GLU A 158 4.96 -21.17 5.05
N GLU A 159 6.06 -20.66 4.46
CA GLU A 159 7.42 -21.00 4.87
C GLU A 159 7.69 -20.62 6.33
N TYR A 160 7.16 -19.47 6.79
CA TYR A 160 7.26 -19.06 8.19
C TYR A 160 6.57 -20.07 9.10
N PHE A 161 5.31 -20.46 8.85
CA PHE A 161 4.58 -21.42 9.67
C PHE A 161 5.20 -22.81 9.65
N ARG A 162 5.71 -23.29 8.51
CA ARG A 162 6.45 -24.57 8.39
C ARG A 162 7.70 -24.57 9.26
N ARG A 163 8.52 -23.54 9.18
CA ARG A 163 9.72 -23.39 10.05
C ARG A 163 9.36 -23.37 11.54
N CYS A 164 8.25 -22.72 11.92
CA CYS A 164 7.81 -22.72 13.31
C CYS A 164 7.42 -24.11 13.82
N ILE A 165 6.93 -25.00 12.97
CA ILE A 165 6.64 -26.40 13.31
C ILE A 165 7.95 -27.20 13.47
N GLU A 166 8.88 -27.10 12.53
CA GLU A 166 10.14 -27.86 12.49
C GLU A 166 11.11 -27.51 13.63
N ILE A 167 11.31 -26.25 13.93
CA ILE A 167 12.21 -25.78 15.03
C ILE A 167 11.73 -26.29 16.40
N ASN A 168 10.47 -26.68 16.49
CA ASN A 168 9.82 -27.09 17.71
C ASN A 168 9.52 -28.61 17.75
N SER A 169 9.98 -29.36 16.77
CA SER A 169 9.99 -30.83 16.74
C SER A 169 11.23 -31.37 17.42
#